data_df8599b0d68177ebc682464017f8469c
#
_entry.id   df8599b0d68177ebc682464017f8469c
#
_cell.length_a   1.000
_cell.length_b   1.000
_cell.length_c   1.000
_cell.angle_alpha   90.00
_cell.angle_beta   90.00
_cell.angle_gamma   90.00
#
_symmetry.space_group_name_H-M   'P 1'
#
loop_
_entity.id
_entity.type
_entity.pdbx_description
1 polymer ?
#
loop_
_entity_poly.entity_id
_entity_poly.type
_entity_poly.pdbx_seq_one_letter_code
_entity_poly.pdbx_strand_id
1 'polypeptide(L)'
;ILQRITHPIARQMAEDCNERNRKDGFTMYKVDGEYCFEGLRVGPKVKIPSKEELLALLGNQPINAASIRNITYTLIREELARLYGTSVQEAADIIGNQLDCAPHEDISGYIFMVPNWAHKWFRHNGYVSRMLK
;
A
#
# COMPACT_ATOMS: atom_id res chain seq x y z
N ILE A 1 -14.58 8.41 -12.33
CA ILE A 1 -14.10 8.11 -10.97
C ILE A 1 -13.32 9.29 -10.40
N LEU A 2 -12.41 9.89 -11.16
CA LEU A 2 -11.70 11.09 -10.71
C LEU A 2 -12.64 12.22 -10.31
N GLN A 3 -13.78 12.31 -10.97
CA GLN A 3 -14.78 13.34 -10.70
C GLN A 3 -15.40 13.23 -9.32
N ARG A 4 -15.35 12.05 -8.71
CA ARG A 4 -15.88 11.80 -7.35
C ARG A 4 -14.88 12.13 -6.26
N ILE A 5 -13.61 12.27 -6.61
CA ILE A 5 -12.56 12.54 -5.65
C ILE A 5 -12.46 14.05 -5.46
N THR A 6 -12.87 14.53 -4.31
CA THR A 6 -12.87 15.97 -3.99
C THR A 6 -11.64 16.42 -3.22
N HIS A 7 -11.00 15.52 -2.49
CA HIS A 7 -9.81 15.87 -1.71
C HIS A 7 -8.62 16.13 -2.65
N PRO A 8 -7.97 17.30 -2.58
CA PRO A 8 -6.91 17.67 -3.54
C PRO A 8 -5.74 16.68 -3.61
N ILE A 9 -5.31 16.17 -2.46
CA ILE A 9 -4.19 15.21 -2.41
C ILE A 9 -4.60 13.88 -3.02
N ALA A 10 -5.78 13.37 -2.68
CA ALA A 10 -6.29 12.13 -3.24
C ALA A 10 -6.44 12.23 -4.76
N ARG A 11 -6.92 13.38 -5.24
CA ARG A 11 -7.06 13.64 -6.67
C ARG A 11 -5.70 13.65 -7.37
N GLN A 12 -4.70 14.28 -6.76
CA GLN A 12 -3.35 14.31 -7.31
C GLN A 12 -2.77 12.90 -7.41
N MET A 13 -2.95 12.08 -6.38
CA MET A 13 -2.47 10.70 -6.40
C MET A 13 -3.13 9.88 -7.51
N ALA A 14 -4.43 10.06 -7.70
CA ALA A 14 -5.16 9.36 -8.76
C ALA A 14 -4.71 9.82 -10.16
N GLU A 15 -4.48 11.10 -10.33
CA GLU A 15 -3.97 11.65 -11.59
C GLU A 15 -2.57 11.12 -11.90
N ASP A 16 -1.69 11.07 -10.91
CA ASP A 16 -0.33 10.54 -11.05
C ASP A 16 -0.36 9.05 -11.45
N CYS A 17 -1.25 8.29 -10.85
CA CYS A 17 -1.44 6.88 -11.19
C CYS A 17 -1.92 6.73 -12.64
N ASN A 18 -2.89 7.51 -13.06
CA ASN A 18 -3.40 7.48 -14.43
C ASN A 18 -2.33 7.86 -15.44
N GLU A 19 -1.52 8.87 -15.13
CA GLU A 19 -0.41 9.30 -15.99
C GLU A 19 0.62 8.19 -16.15
N ARG A 20 1.01 7.55 -15.06
CA ARG A 20 1.94 6.43 -15.08
C ARG A 20 1.40 5.27 -15.92
N ASN A 21 0.13 4.92 -15.74
CA ASN A 21 -0.49 3.82 -16.47
C ASN A 21 -0.62 4.13 -17.97
N ARG A 22 -0.90 5.37 -18.32
CA ARG A 22 -0.94 5.79 -19.71
C ARG A 22 0.42 5.70 -20.38
N LYS A 23 1.47 6.06 -19.65
CA LYS A 23 2.84 6.09 -20.16
C LYS A 23 3.48 4.70 -20.22
N ASP A 24 3.34 3.91 -19.17
CA ASP A 24 4.04 2.63 -18.99
C ASP A 24 3.16 1.43 -19.29
N GLY A 25 1.85 1.63 -19.47
CA GLY A 25 0.90 0.57 -19.63
C GLY A 25 0.44 0.01 -18.27
N PHE A 26 -0.56 -0.82 -18.35
CA PHE A 26 -1.18 -1.45 -17.20
C PHE A 26 -0.64 -2.87 -17.08
N THR A 27 0.29 -3.09 -16.16
CA THR A 27 1.00 -4.37 -16.07
C THR A 27 0.76 -5.06 -14.73
N MET A 28 0.50 -6.37 -14.83
CA MET A 28 0.54 -7.29 -13.71
C MET A 28 1.50 -8.41 -14.07
N TYR A 29 2.35 -8.80 -13.16
CA TYR A 29 3.27 -9.92 -13.37
C TYR A 29 3.33 -10.79 -12.12
N LYS A 30 3.85 -12.01 -12.26
CA LYS A 30 4.01 -12.94 -11.14
C LYS A 30 5.46 -13.00 -10.70
N VAL A 31 5.64 -13.04 -9.37
CA VAL A 31 6.92 -13.29 -8.73
C VAL A 31 6.75 -14.51 -7.84
N ASP A 32 7.51 -15.56 -8.09
CA ASP A 32 7.42 -16.82 -7.33
C ASP A 32 5.98 -17.36 -7.25
N GLY A 33 5.23 -17.27 -8.35
CA GLY A 33 3.86 -17.76 -8.41
C GLY A 33 2.81 -16.82 -7.85
N GLU A 34 3.19 -15.66 -7.33
CA GLU A 34 2.26 -14.68 -6.77
C GLU A 34 2.21 -13.41 -7.59
N TYR A 35 1.04 -12.79 -7.66
CA TYR A 35 0.88 -11.54 -8.39
C TYR A 35 1.61 -10.39 -7.69
N CYS A 36 2.41 -9.67 -8.45
CA CYS A 36 3.02 -8.41 -8.03
C CYS A 36 2.11 -7.26 -8.50
N PHE A 37 1.71 -6.42 -7.57
CA PHE A 37 0.75 -5.35 -7.81
C PHE A 37 1.39 -3.99 -8.04
N GLU A 38 2.72 -3.93 -8.16
CA GLU A 38 3.40 -2.63 -8.26
C GLU A 38 2.92 -1.80 -9.45
N GLY A 39 2.55 -2.43 -10.57
CA GLY A 39 2.00 -1.74 -11.73
C GLY A 39 0.65 -1.06 -11.48
N LEU A 40 -0.04 -1.46 -10.41
CA LEU A 40 -1.32 -0.87 -10.01
C LEU A 40 -1.19 0.10 -8.84
N ARG A 41 0.02 0.35 -8.40
CA ARG A 41 0.29 1.17 -7.23
C ARG A 41 -0.27 2.59 -7.38
N VAL A 42 -0.97 3.05 -6.35
CA VAL A 42 -1.45 4.42 -6.24
C VAL A 42 -0.67 5.10 -5.12
N GLY A 43 0.06 6.16 -5.45
CA GLY A 43 0.88 6.85 -4.48
C GLY A 43 2.23 6.19 -4.22
N PRO A 44 2.88 6.54 -3.09
CA PRO A 44 4.22 6.06 -2.77
C PRO A 44 4.25 4.61 -2.33
N LYS A 45 5.44 4.02 -2.36
CA LYS A 45 5.69 2.71 -1.76
C LYS A 45 6.72 2.85 -0.64
N VAL A 46 6.60 2.00 0.38
CA VAL A 46 7.52 1.95 1.51
C VAL A 46 8.01 0.52 1.66
N LYS A 47 9.32 0.36 1.86
CA LYS A 47 9.88 -0.96 2.08
C LYS A 47 9.38 -1.53 3.40
N ILE A 48 8.87 -2.76 3.37
CA ILE A 48 8.47 -3.47 4.59
C ILE A 48 9.72 -3.80 5.38
N PRO A 49 9.76 -3.48 6.70
CA PRO A 49 10.92 -3.83 7.52
C PRO A 49 11.21 -5.33 7.52
N SER A 50 12.46 -5.70 7.71
CA SER A 50 12.85 -7.09 7.86
C SER A 50 12.19 -7.70 9.10
N LYS A 51 12.18 -9.03 9.17
CA LYS A 51 11.64 -9.73 10.34
C LYS A 51 12.35 -9.28 11.62
N GLU A 52 13.67 -9.11 11.57
CA GLU A 52 14.45 -8.63 12.71
C GLU A 52 14.08 -7.23 13.13
N GLU A 53 13.91 -6.33 12.17
CA GLU A 53 13.46 -4.96 12.42
C GLU A 53 12.05 -4.94 13.00
N LEU A 54 11.15 -5.78 12.48
CA LEU A 54 9.78 -5.89 13.00
C LEU A 54 9.77 -6.40 14.44
N LEU A 55 10.59 -7.39 14.76
CA LEU A 55 10.70 -7.90 16.12
C LEU A 55 11.16 -6.80 17.08
N ALA A 56 12.13 -5.99 16.66
CA ALA A 56 12.60 -4.87 17.47
C ALA A 56 11.49 -3.83 17.69
N LEU A 57 10.71 -3.51 16.66
CA LEU A 57 9.62 -2.55 16.75
C LEU A 57 8.46 -3.07 17.61
N LEU A 58 8.19 -4.37 17.59
CA LEU A 58 7.10 -4.96 18.36
C LEU A 58 7.40 -5.03 19.86
N GLY A 59 8.68 -5.10 20.23
CA GLY A 59 9.05 -5.25 21.63
C GLY A 59 8.48 -6.53 22.22
N ASN A 60 7.58 -6.41 23.21
CA ASN A 60 6.94 -7.55 23.86
C ASN A 60 5.66 -8.04 23.19
N GLN A 61 5.23 -7.40 22.10
CA GLN A 61 4.03 -7.81 21.40
C GLN A 61 4.29 -9.10 20.61
N PRO A 62 3.30 -10.00 20.52
CA PRO A 62 3.46 -11.19 19.71
C PRO A 62 3.55 -10.83 18.22
N ILE A 63 4.37 -11.59 17.48
CA ILE A 63 4.49 -11.44 16.05
C ILE A 63 3.37 -12.22 15.37
N ASN A 64 2.45 -11.51 14.75
CA ASN A 64 1.35 -12.08 13.97
C ASN A 64 0.93 -11.11 12.88
N ALA A 65 0.00 -11.54 12.01
CA ALA A 65 -0.43 -10.71 10.89
C ALA A 65 -0.98 -9.35 11.33
N ALA A 66 -1.76 -9.33 12.42
CA ALA A 66 -2.37 -8.08 12.90
C ALA A 66 -1.32 -7.09 13.42
N SER A 67 -0.36 -7.56 14.22
CA SER A 67 0.67 -6.67 14.77
C SER A 67 1.59 -6.13 13.68
N ILE A 68 1.93 -6.95 12.69
CA ILE A 68 2.74 -6.52 11.56
C ILE A 68 1.99 -5.51 10.70
N ARG A 69 0.70 -5.74 10.42
CA ARG A 69 -0.12 -4.80 9.65
C ARG A 69 -0.24 -3.44 10.33
N ASN A 70 -0.34 -3.40 11.64
CA ASN A 70 -0.34 -2.13 12.36
C ASN A 70 0.92 -1.31 12.07
N ILE A 71 2.07 -1.96 12.00
CA ILE A 71 3.34 -1.31 11.69
C ILE A 71 3.36 -0.86 10.22
N THR A 72 3.09 -1.76 9.29
CA THR A 72 3.20 -1.45 7.86
C THR A 72 2.18 -0.40 7.41
N TYR A 73 0.96 -0.46 7.93
CA TYR A 73 -0.07 0.53 7.61
C TYR A 73 0.29 1.90 8.17
N THR A 74 0.88 1.95 9.35
CA THR A 74 1.40 3.21 9.92
C THR A 74 2.49 3.79 9.03
N LEU A 75 3.42 2.96 8.56
CA LEU A 75 4.51 3.39 7.70
C LEU A 75 3.99 4.04 6.41
N ILE A 76 3.01 3.43 5.75
CA ILE A 76 2.47 4.01 4.51
C ILE A 76 1.70 5.31 4.77
N ARG A 77 0.98 5.40 5.89
CA ARG A 77 0.28 6.63 6.26
C ARG A 77 1.25 7.76 6.58
N GLU A 78 2.32 7.46 7.29
CA GLU A 78 3.37 8.43 7.59
C GLU A 78 4.07 8.92 6.32
N GLU A 79 4.35 8.03 5.38
CA GLU A 79 4.95 8.40 4.11
C GLU A 79 4.04 9.30 3.28
N LEU A 80 2.74 8.99 3.24
CA LEU A 80 1.76 9.86 2.60
C LEU A 80 1.73 11.25 3.25
N ALA A 81 1.71 11.29 4.57
CA ALA A 81 1.72 12.55 5.32
C ALA A 81 2.97 13.38 4.98
N ARG A 82 4.12 12.73 4.93
CA ARG A 82 5.39 13.39 4.63
C ARG A 82 5.42 13.94 3.20
N LEU A 83 5.03 13.14 2.22
CA LEU A 83 5.12 13.53 0.81
C LEU A 83 4.15 14.66 0.44
N TYR A 84 2.97 14.64 1.01
CA TYR A 84 1.91 15.58 0.64
C TYR A 84 1.68 16.68 1.67
N GLY A 85 2.53 16.76 2.70
CA GLY A 85 2.45 17.84 3.68
C GLY A 85 1.18 17.84 4.50
N THR A 86 0.68 16.66 4.89
CA THR A 86 -0.56 16.51 5.65
C THR A 86 -0.30 15.82 6.98
N SER A 87 -1.31 15.76 7.84
CA SER A 87 -1.25 14.99 9.08
C SER A 87 -1.43 13.49 8.79
N VAL A 88 -1.01 12.63 9.72
CA VAL A 88 -1.22 11.19 9.61
C VAL A 88 -2.72 10.86 9.61
N GLN A 89 -3.52 11.59 10.40
CA GLN A 89 -4.97 11.41 10.42
C GLN A 89 -5.59 11.73 9.07
N GLU A 90 -5.17 12.82 8.44
CA GLU A 90 -5.66 13.19 7.12
C GLU A 90 -5.22 12.16 6.06
N ALA A 91 -3.99 11.65 6.17
CA ALA A 91 -3.52 10.58 5.30
C ALA A 91 -4.39 9.33 5.44
N ALA A 92 -4.76 8.97 6.67
CA ALA A 92 -5.66 7.84 6.92
C ALA A 92 -7.05 8.06 6.28
N ASP A 93 -7.58 9.28 6.35
CA ASP A 93 -8.84 9.62 5.70
C ASP A 93 -8.77 9.51 4.19
N ILE A 94 -7.66 9.95 3.59
CA ILE A 94 -7.44 9.84 2.15
C ILE A 94 -7.47 8.36 1.75
N ILE A 95 -6.74 7.53 2.45
CA ILE A 95 -6.68 6.10 2.18
C ILE A 95 -8.05 5.45 2.32
N GLY A 96 -8.74 5.73 3.42
CA GLY A 96 -9.99 5.05 3.76
C GLY A 96 -11.20 5.55 3.00
N ASN A 97 -11.30 6.85 2.75
CA ASN A 97 -12.55 7.47 2.30
C ASN A 97 -12.51 8.07 0.90
N GLN A 98 -11.34 8.39 0.37
CA GLN A 98 -11.25 9.14 -0.89
C GLN A 98 -10.77 8.30 -2.07
N LEU A 99 -9.91 7.32 -1.84
CA LEU A 99 -9.22 6.64 -2.94
C LEU A 99 -9.84 5.34 -3.38
N ASP A 100 -10.78 4.76 -2.74
CA ASP A 100 -11.26 3.39 -3.04
C ASP A 100 -10.10 2.42 -3.26
N CYS A 101 -9.09 2.54 -2.40
CA CYS A 101 -7.87 1.74 -2.41
C CYS A 101 -7.66 1.13 -1.03
N ALA A 102 -6.86 0.09 -0.98
CA ALA A 102 -6.47 -0.56 0.27
C ALA A 102 -4.95 -0.66 0.34
N PRO A 103 -4.36 -0.61 1.54
CA PRO A 103 -2.96 -0.94 1.71
C PRO A 103 -2.71 -2.39 1.32
N HIS A 104 -1.63 -2.63 0.58
CA HIS A 104 -1.26 -3.95 0.10
C HIS A 104 0.21 -4.21 0.41
N GLU A 105 0.47 -5.28 1.16
CA GLU A 105 1.81 -5.75 1.44
C GLU A 105 2.22 -6.69 0.32
N ASP A 106 3.01 -6.16 -0.62
CA ASP A 106 3.28 -6.82 -1.88
C ASP A 106 4.42 -7.84 -1.81
N ILE A 107 4.37 -8.82 -2.70
CA ILE A 107 5.43 -9.84 -2.79
C ILE A 107 6.80 -9.22 -3.14
N SER A 108 6.83 -8.02 -3.67
CA SER A 108 8.06 -7.28 -3.92
C SER A 108 8.76 -6.82 -2.64
N GLY A 109 8.12 -6.95 -1.48
CA GLY A 109 8.67 -6.50 -0.21
C GLY A 109 8.35 -5.06 0.14
N TYR A 110 7.42 -4.46 -0.58
CA TYR A 110 6.96 -3.08 -0.34
C TYR A 110 5.48 -3.06 0.03
N ILE A 111 5.08 -2.07 0.83
CA ILE A 111 3.68 -1.76 1.06
C ILE A 111 3.31 -0.52 0.26
N PHE A 112 2.14 -0.54 -0.35
CA PHE A 112 1.59 0.58 -1.11
C PHE A 112 0.08 0.41 -1.26
N MET A 113 -0.57 1.46 -1.77
CA MET A 113 -2.00 1.44 -2.00
C MET A 113 -2.31 0.80 -3.35
N VAL A 114 -3.35 -0.03 -3.40
CA VAL A 114 -3.85 -0.59 -4.65
C VAL A 114 -5.36 -0.42 -4.73
N PRO A 115 -5.93 -0.31 -5.95
CA PRO A 115 -7.39 -0.26 -6.09
C PRO A 115 -8.05 -1.51 -5.49
N ASN A 116 -9.16 -1.31 -4.80
CA ASN A 116 -9.87 -2.42 -4.16
C ASN A 116 -10.30 -3.49 -5.16
N TRP A 117 -10.67 -3.11 -6.39
CA TRP A 117 -11.04 -4.09 -7.41
C TRP A 117 -9.90 -5.07 -7.72
N ALA A 118 -8.66 -4.56 -7.80
CA ALA A 118 -7.51 -5.41 -8.08
C ALA A 118 -7.21 -6.34 -6.91
N HIS A 119 -7.26 -5.80 -5.70
CA HIS A 119 -7.02 -6.56 -4.48
C HIS A 119 -8.03 -7.70 -4.31
N LYS A 120 -9.25 -7.49 -4.75
CA LYS A 120 -10.33 -8.47 -4.69
C LYS A 120 -10.24 -9.56 -5.75
N TRP A 121 -9.89 -9.19 -7.00
CA TRP A 121 -9.93 -10.10 -8.14
C TRP A 121 -8.70 -10.96 -8.33
N PHE A 122 -7.53 -10.55 -7.83
CA PHE A 122 -6.29 -11.29 -8.01
C PHE A 122 -5.88 -11.95 -6.70
N ARG A 123 -5.78 -13.28 -6.72
CA ARG A 123 -5.37 -14.04 -5.53
C ARG A 123 -3.92 -13.74 -5.17
N HIS A 124 -3.67 -13.57 -3.89
CA HIS A 124 -2.34 -13.35 -3.36
C HIS A 124 -2.31 -13.77 -1.87
N ASN A 125 -1.19 -14.29 -1.43
CA ASN A 125 -0.99 -14.62 -0.01
C ASN A 125 -0.39 -13.46 0.76
N GLY A 126 0.22 -12.52 0.05
CA GLY A 126 0.86 -11.37 0.64
C GLY A 126 2.24 -11.68 1.23
N TYR A 127 3.02 -10.63 1.34
CA TYR A 127 4.38 -10.69 1.85
C TYR A 127 4.43 -11.13 3.32
N VAL A 128 3.50 -10.61 4.13
CA VAL A 128 3.45 -10.88 5.56
C VAL A 128 3.17 -12.36 5.84
N SER A 129 2.26 -12.98 5.09
CA SER A 129 1.98 -14.41 5.24
C SER A 129 3.22 -15.26 4.97
N ARG A 130 4.02 -14.90 3.97
CA ARG A 130 5.28 -15.58 3.68
C ARG A 130 6.31 -15.38 4.77
N MET A 131 6.41 -14.16 5.29
CA MET A 131 7.36 -13.82 6.35
C MET A 131 7.10 -14.63 7.64
N LEU A 132 5.83 -14.92 7.92
CA LEU A 132 5.41 -15.63 9.13
C LEU A 132 5.58 -17.15 9.04
N LYS A 133 5.84 -17.68 7.86
CA LYS A 133 6.07 -19.12 7.68
C LYS A 133 7.49 -19.54 8.13
#